data_1f2b8f5ed341f21e09f623a76efdc399
#
_entry.id   1f2b8f5ed341f21e09f623a76efdc399
#
_cell.length_a   1.000
_cell.length_b   1.000
_cell.length_c   1.000
_cell.angle_alpha   90.00
_cell.angle_beta   90.00
_cell.angle_gamma   90.00
#
_symmetry.space_group_name_H-M   'P 1'
#
loop_
_entity.id
_entity.type
_entity.pdbx_description
1 polymer ?
#
loop_
_entity_poly.entity_id
_entity_poly.type
_entity_poly.pdbx_seq_one_letter_code
_entity_poly.pdbx_strand_id
1 'polypeptide(L)'
;MEGTIRLNKYLSDAGVCSRREADRLVEEGKVRVDGEIAVMGMQIRPGQKVVCDGKPVGEKEKPVFLIVNKPRGIVCTTSDKDHAENIVEFLNYPQRISPVGRLDKDSEGLLLMTNQGDIVNKILRGGNAHEKEYAVAVNHPVTEEFLKQMCEGVRIEDLDVTTKPCRAWKTGSHTFHIVLTQGLNRQIRRMCRALDYHVMNLKRVRIMNLQLGTLKRGEYRELTEKELGDLMRMVEGSTNLPAREAAKLGKIVDPAKRERKPGSSGHQGKPGGRKPSDKNNEGKPFEKKTGTGKIWRNVRQDGEIKPEKKAPASPESWKPGAPERKEHKIWTTRSRG
;
A
#
# COMPACT_ATOMS: atom_id res chain seq x y z
N MET A 1 28.62 -5.53 19.22
CA MET A 1 27.47 -5.50 20.16
C MET A 1 26.31 -6.15 19.45
N GLU A 2 25.91 -7.34 19.84
CA GLU A 2 24.72 -7.99 19.33
C GLU A 2 23.51 -7.11 19.66
N GLY A 3 22.76 -6.77 18.63
CA GLY A 3 21.73 -5.75 18.72
C GLY A 3 20.55 -6.17 19.59
N THR A 4 20.26 -5.39 20.61
CA THR A 4 19.01 -5.53 21.37
C THR A 4 17.81 -5.17 20.52
N ILE A 5 16.68 -5.84 20.71
CA ILE A 5 15.40 -5.56 20.03
C ILE A 5 14.31 -5.24 21.08
N ARG A 6 13.44 -4.29 20.81
CA ARG A 6 12.30 -4.02 21.70
C ARG A 6 11.38 -5.24 21.76
N LEU A 7 10.96 -5.62 22.98
CA LEU A 7 10.09 -6.78 23.22
C LEU A 7 8.80 -6.76 22.38
N ASN A 8 8.11 -5.61 22.28
CA ASN A 8 6.92 -5.48 21.45
C ASN A 8 7.19 -5.71 19.96
N LYS A 9 8.39 -5.35 19.48
CA LYS A 9 8.81 -5.64 18.11
C LYS A 9 9.06 -7.12 17.93
N TYR A 10 9.74 -7.76 18.88
CA TYR A 10 10.02 -9.20 18.85
C TYR A 10 8.73 -10.02 18.78
N LEU A 11 7.76 -9.75 19.67
CA LEU A 11 6.45 -10.42 19.65
C LEU A 11 5.71 -10.24 18.33
N SER A 12 5.82 -9.03 17.75
CA SER A 12 5.21 -8.76 16.45
C SER A 12 5.93 -9.44 15.28
N ASP A 13 7.26 -9.51 15.29
CA ASP A 13 8.08 -10.18 14.27
C ASP A 13 7.95 -11.71 14.34
N ALA A 14 7.67 -12.25 15.54
CA ALA A 14 7.35 -13.66 15.77
C ALA A 14 5.87 -14.02 15.45
N GLY A 15 5.09 -13.10 14.90
CA GLY A 15 3.71 -13.35 14.49
C GLY A 15 2.68 -13.40 15.63
N VAL A 16 3.08 -13.23 16.88
CA VAL A 16 2.19 -13.39 18.06
C VAL A 16 1.06 -12.37 18.05
N CYS A 17 1.38 -11.06 17.92
CA CYS A 17 0.38 -10.00 18.00
C CYS A 17 0.88 -8.69 17.34
N SER A 18 0.07 -7.62 17.35
CA SER A 18 0.54 -6.29 16.94
C SER A 18 1.43 -5.67 18.02
N ARG A 19 2.29 -4.71 17.65
CA ARG A 19 3.12 -4.00 18.65
C ARG A 19 2.31 -3.36 19.77
N ARG A 20 1.14 -2.76 19.44
CA ARG A 20 0.23 -2.16 20.43
C ARG A 20 -0.41 -3.23 21.32
N GLU A 21 -0.75 -4.35 20.75
CA GLU A 21 -1.27 -5.50 21.49
C GLU A 21 -0.19 -6.09 22.39
N ALA A 22 1.04 -6.18 21.90
CA ALA A 22 2.19 -6.61 22.71
C ALA A 22 2.41 -5.68 23.92
N ASP A 23 2.33 -4.36 23.71
CA ASP A 23 2.41 -3.38 24.80
C ASP A 23 1.31 -3.63 25.84
N ARG A 24 0.06 -3.88 25.41
CA ARG A 24 -1.06 -4.21 26.30
C ARG A 24 -0.82 -5.51 27.08
N LEU A 25 -0.33 -6.57 26.41
CA LEU A 25 -0.02 -7.85 27.06
C LEU A 25 1.10 -7.74 28.08
N VAL A 26 2.07 -6.84 27.87
CA VAL A 26 3.12 -6.51 28.84
C VAL A 26 2.52 -5.78 30.04
N GLU A 27 1.66 -4.77 29.83
CA GLU A 27 0.96 -4.06 30.93
C GLU A 27 0.08 -4.99 31.76
N GLU A 28 -0.56 -5.97 31.14
CA GLU A 28 -1.37 -7.01 31.81
C GLU A 28 -0.53 -8.09 32.51
N GLY A 29 0.82 -8.01 32.47
CA GLY A 29 1.72 -8.98 33.08
C GLY A 29 1.72 -10.38 32.42
N LYS A 30 1.19 -10.50 31.20
CA LYS A 30 1.09 -11.76 30.44
C LYS A 30 2.35 -12.15 29.68
N VAL A 31 3.38 -11.30 29.70
CA VAL A 31 4.65 -11.55 29.00
C VAL A 31 5.75 -11.77 30.04
N ARG A 32 6.54 -12.81 29.86
CA ARG A 32 7.72 -13.13 30.68
C ARG A 32 8.96 -13.26 29.80
N VAL A 33 10.09 -12.79 30.32
CA VAL A 33 11.42 -12.95 29.69
C VAL A 33 12.31 -13.62 30.68
N ASP A 34 12.87 -14.78 30.34
CA ASP A 34 13.68 -15.64 31.22
C ASP A 34 12.99 -15.96 32.56
N GLY A 35 11.65 -16.04 32.56
CA GLY A 35 10.85 -16.33 33.76
C GLY A 35 10.36 -15.08 34.52
N GLU A 36 10.95 -13.92 34.32
CA GLU A 36 10.56 -12.66 34.98
C GLU A 36 9.45 -11.92 34.17
N ILE A 37 8.57 -11.21 34.89
CA ILE A 37 7.51 -10.41 34.26
C ILE A 37 8.15 -9.27 33.48
N ALA A 38 7.79 -9.15 32.21
CA ALA A 38 8.29 -8.10 31.34
C ALA A 38 7.71 -6.72 31.70
N VAL A 39 8.50 -5.67 31.51
CA VAL A 39 8.08 -4.28 31.74
C VAL A 39 8.01 -3.50 30.42
N MET A 40 7.21 -2.43 30.42
CA MET A 40 7.05 -1.55 29.26
C MET A 40 8.39 -1.00 28.78
N GLY A 41 8.60 -1.05 27.45
CA GLY A 41 9.85 -0.59 26.84
C GLY A 41 11.03 -1.54 26.95
N MET A 42 10.86 -2.71 27.57
CA MET A 42 11.90 -3.74 27.71
C MET A 42 12.54 -4.08 26.37
N GLN A 43 13.85 -4.25 26.39
CA GLN A 43 14.62 -4.75 25.24
C GLN A 43 15.14 -6.14 25.56
N ILE A 44 15.12 -7.01 24.57
CA ILE A 44 15.61 -8.37 24.67
C ILE A 44 16.87 -8.57 23.82
N ARG A 45 17.68 -9.53 24.22
CA ARG A 45 18.88 -9.98 23.52
C ARG A 45 18.62 -11.31 22.82
N PRO A 46 19.38 -11.65 21.77
CA PRO A 46 19.35 -13.00 21.21
C PRO A 46 19.56 -14.06 22.27
N GLY A 47 18.78 -15.15 22.21
CA GLY A 47 18.87 -16.27 23.14
C GLY A 47 18.02 -16.18 24.42
N GLN A 48 17.43 -15.03 24.73
CA GLN A 48 16.49 -14.94 25.87
C GLN A 48 15.17 -15.66 25.55
N LYS A 49 14.62 -16.36 26.53
CA LYS A 49 13.37 -17.11 26.45
C LYS A 49 12.20 -16.16 26.71
N VAL A 50 11.33 -16.01 25.73
CA VAL A 50 10.11 -15.19 25.85
C VAL A 50 8.89 -16.10 25.91
N VAL A 51 8.00 -15.86 26.88
CA VAL A 51 6.72 -16.53 27.03
C VAL A 51 5.63 -15.47 27.01
N CYS A 52 4.61 -15.66 26.18
CA CYS A 52 3.46 -14.77 26.06
C CYS A 52 2.18 -15.56 26.30
N ASP A 53 1.36 -15.11 27.25
CA ASP A 53 0.11 -15.77 27.66
C ASP A 53 0.28 -17.28 27.91
N GLY A 54 1.35 -17.64 28.64
CA GLY A 54 1.71 -19.00 28.99
C GLY A 54 2.33 -19.85 27.87
N LYS A 55 2.44 -19.31 26.63
CA LYS A 55 3.00 -20.02 25.48
C LYS A 55 4.39 -19.51 25.15
N PRO A 56 5.37 -20.39 24.87
CA PRO A 56 6.68 -19.96 24.42
C PRO A 56 6.57 -19.28 23.06
N VAL A 57 7.25 -18.15 22.93
CA VAL A 57 7.31 -17.41 21.66
C VAL A 57 8.39 -18.05 20.79
N GLY A 58 7.99 -18.49 19.59
CA GLY A 58 8.88 -19.12 18.63
C GLY A 58 9.86 -18.14 17.97
N GLU A 59 10.69 -18.68 17.10
CA GLU A 59 11.57 -17.89 16.27
C GLU A 59 10.80 -17.01 15.29
N LYS A 60 11.50 -16.01 14.73
CA LYS A 60 10.95 -15.12 13.71
C LYS A 60 10.42 -15.91 12.51
N GLU A 61 9.19 -15.65 12.12
CA GLU A 61 8.58 -16.24 10.93
C GLU A 61 9.35 -15.92 9.65
N LYS A 62 9.30 -16.84 8.68
CA LYS A 62 9.88 -16.60 7.35
C LYS A 62 9.30 -15.33 6.73
N PRO A 63 10.14 -14.49 6.07
CA PRO A 63 9.66 -13.29 5.39
C PRO A 63 8.62 -13.60 4.32
N VAL A 64 7.49 -12.90 4.40
CA VAL A 64 6.40 -12.98 3.41
C VAL A 64 6.23 -11.63 2.75
N PHE A 65 6.11 -11.64 1.42
CA PHE A 65 5.80 -10.48 0.59
C PHE A 65 4.77 -10.86 -0.47
N LEU A 66 3.59 -10.25 -0.41
CA LEU A 66 2.49 -10.51 -1.32
C LEU A 66 2.10 -9.25 -2.09
N ILE A 67 1.86 -9.39 -3.39
CA ILE A 67 1.07 -8.43 -4.17
C ILE A 67 -0.37 -8.87 -4.16
N VAL A 68 -1.25 -7.99 -3.75
CA VAL A 68 -2.70 -8.19 -3.71
C VAL A 68 -3.36 -7.22 -4.67
N ASN A 69 -4.31 -7.67 -5.48
CA ASN A 69 -5.22 -6.79 -6.19
C ASN A 69 -6.44 -6.50 -5.32
N LYS A 70 -6.30 -5.52 -4.42
CA LYS A 70 -7.36 -5.15 -3.48
C LYS A 70 -8.64 -4.73 -4.21
N PRO A 71 -9.80 -5.33 -3.93
CA PRO A 71 -11.07 -4.88 -4.47
C PRO A 71 -11.56 -3.61 -3.77
N ARG A 72 -12.54 -2.92 -4.36
CA ARG A 72 -13.31 -1.87 -3.68
C ARG A 72 -14.16 -2.48 -2.56
N GLY A 73 -14.48 -1.67 -1.56
CA GLY A 73 -15.30 -2.08 -0.42
C GLY A 73 -14.50 -2.60 0.76
N ILE A 74 -13.27 -3.08 0.57
CA ILE A 74 -12.39 -3.59 1.61
C ILE A 74 -11.55 -2.45 2.19
N VAL A 75 -11.46 -2.37 3.53
CA VAL A 75 -10.64 -1.36 4.22
C VAL A 75 -9.22 -1.87 4.49
N CYS A 76 -8.23 -0.98 4.37
CA CYS A 76 -6.83 -1.29 4.70
C CYS A 76 -6.55 -0.95 6.18
N THR A 77 -7.13 -1.72 7.10
CA THR A 77 -6.88 -1.64 8.54
C THR A 77 -6.58 -3.02 9.10
N THR A 78 -5.93 -3.07 10.24
CA THR A 78 -5.76 -4.27 11.08
C THR A 78 -6.62 -4.17 12.34
N SER A 79 -7.55 -3.19 12.40
CA SER A 79 -8.43 -2.94 13.55
C SER A 79 -9.84 -3.43 13.24
N ASP A 80 -10.42 -4.16 14.17
CA ASP A 80 -11.78 -4.71 14.09
C ASP A 80 -12.86 -3.67 14.43
N LYS A 81 -12.47 -2.40 14.65
CA LYS A 81 -13.38 -1.31 15.03
C LYS A 81 -14.31 -0.84 13.91
N ASP A 82 -13.94 -1.11 12.66
CA ASP A 82 -14.77 -0.80 11.50
C ASP A 82 -15.61 -2.03 11.15
N HIS A 83 -16.93 -1.90 11.11
CA HIS A 83 -17.86 -2.96 10.69
C HIS A 83 -17.72 -3.38 9.21
N ALA A 84 -16.72 -2.88 8.51
CA ALA A 84 -16.42 -3.24 7.14
C ALA A 84 -15.30 -4.28 7.10
N GLU A 85 -15.45 -5.30 6.25
CA GLU A 85 -14.43 -6.32 6.02
C GLU A 85 -13.06 -5.68 5.76
N ASN A 86 -12.07 -6.04 6.56
CA ASN A 86 -10.72 -5.54 6.42
C ASN A 86 -9.86 -6.45 5.54
N ILE A 87 -8.74 -5.92 5.05
CA ILE A 87 -7.88 -6.63 4.08
C ILE A 87 -7.25 -7.89 4.66
N VAL A 88 -7.03 -7.96 5.97
CA VAL A 88 -6.42 -9.12 6.62
C VAL A 88 -7.44 -10.27 6.69
N GLU A 89 -8.66 -9.98 7.13
CA GLU A 89 -9.79 -10.93 7.13
C GLU A 89 -10.12 -11.40 5.72
N PHE A 90 -10.18 -10.46 4.76
CA PHE A 90 -10.45 -10.77 3.35
C PHE A 90 -9.44 -11.77 2.78
N LEU A 91 -8.13 -11.61 3.08
CA LEU A 91 -7.08 -12.49 2.56
C LEU A 91 -7.03 -13.83 3.29
N ASN A 92 -7.39 -13.88 4.57
CA ASN A 92 -7.29 -15.05 5.44
C ASN A 92 -5.97 -15.82 5.25
N TYR A 93 -4.85 -15.07 5.24
CA TYR A 93 -3.52 -15.65 5.02
C TYR A 93 -3.04 -16.35 6.28
N PRO A 94 -2.39 -17.54 6.21
CA PRO A 94 -2.03 -18.34 7.39
C PRO A 94 -1.12 -17.63 8.38
N GLN A 95 -0.21 -16.77 7.89
CA GLN A 95 0.69 -15.99 8.71
C GLN A 95 0.15 -14.56 8.91
N ARG A 96 0.54 -13.94 10.02
CA ARG A 96 0.18 -12.57 10.30
C ARG A 96 0.90 -11.59 9.38
N ILE A 97 0.19 -10.99 8.45
CA ILE A 97 0.69 -10.00 7.50
C ILE A 97 0.03 -8.63 7.71
N SER A 98 0.70 -7.59 7.26
CA SER A 98 0.23 -6.20 7.36
C SER A 98 0.37 -5.48 6.02
N PRO A 99 -0.53 -4.53 5.69
CA PRO A 99 -0.43 -3.76 4.47
C PRO A 99 0.74 -2.77 4.50
N VAL A 100 1.49 -2.69 3.42
CA VAL A 100 2.50 -1.66 3.18
C VAL A 100 1.81 -0.43 2.60
N GLY A 101 1.39 0.46 3.49
CA GLY A 101 0.55 1.60 3.18
C GLY A 101 -0.91 1.23 3.06
N ARG A 102 -1.69 2.16 2.56
CA ARG A 102 -3.13 2.02 2.46
C ARG A 102 -3.65 2.38 1.09
N LEU A 103 -4.76 1.78 0.73
CA LEU A 103 -5.70 2.24 -0.28
C LEU A 103 -7.02 2.55 0.43
N ASP A 104 -7.70 3.58 -0.01
CA ASP A 104 -9.04 3.90 0.51
C ASP A 104 -10.01 2.75 0.22
N LYS A 105 -11.14 2.69 0.96
CA LYS A 105 -12.20 1.70 0.76
C LYS A 105 -12.73 1.68 -0.67
N ASP A 106 -12.86 2.86 -1.27
CA ASP A 106 -13.36 3.10 -2.63
C ASP A 106 -12.26 3.07 -3.72
N SER A 107 -11.02 2.72 -3.37
CA SER A 107 -9.90 2.55 -4.30
C SER A 107 -9.52 1.07 -4.43
N GLU A 108 -8.95 0.69 -5.57
CA GLU A 108 -8.59 -0.69 -5.88
C GLU A 108 -7.15 -0.82 -6.39
N GLY A 109 -6.69 -2.05 -6.61
CA GLY A 109 -5.42 -2.35 -7.26
C GLY A 109 -4.33 -2.80 -6.32
N LEU A 110 -3.08 -2.58 -6.72
CA LEU A 110 -1.90 -3.12 -6.08
C LEU A 110 -1.77 -2.68 -4.63
N LEU A 111 -1.81 -3.63 -3.73
CA LEU A 111 -1.46 -3.48 -2.32
C LEU A 111 -0.36 -4.49 -2.00
N LEU A 112 0.76 -4.01 -1.47
CA LEU A 112 1.83 -4.87 -0.96
C LEU A 112 1.51 -5.23 0.48
N MET A 113 1.60 -6.52 0.83
CA MET A 113 1.43 -7.04 2.18
C MET A 113 2.70 -7.75 2.63
N THR A 114 3.05 -7.67 3.92
CA THR A 114 4.24 -8.33 4.46
C THR A 114 4.14 -8.55 5.98
N ASN A 115 4.88 -9.51 6.49
CA ASN A 115 5.17 -9.67 7.93
C ASN A 115 6.45 -8.91 8.37
N GLN A 116 7.18 -8.28 7.44
CA GLN A 116 8.43 -7.55 7.72
C GLN A 116 8.16 -6.07 7.98
N GLY A 117 7.83 -5.70 9.24
CA GLY A 117 7.45 -4.33 9.60
C GLY A 117 8.53 -3.26 9.33
N ASP A 118 9.81 -3.63 9.33
CA ASP A 118 10.91 -2.68 9.12
C ASP A 118 10.96 -2.11 7.71
N ILE A 119 10.54 -2.87 6.70
CA ILE A 119 10.53 -2.41 5.31
C ILE A 119 9.39 -1.45 5.02
N VAL A 120 8.29 -1.54 5.79
CA VAL A 120 7.09 -0.73 5.58
C VAL A 120 7.41 0.77 5.59
N ASN A 121 8.16 1.22 6.60
CA ASN A 121 8.55 2.62 6.71
C ASN A 121 9.51 3.05 5.59
N LYS A 122 10.44 2.18 5.19
CA LYS A 122 11.37 2.46 4.10
C LYS A 122 10.63 2.72 2.78
N ILE A 123 9.59 1.95 2.50
CA ILE A 123 8.77 2.09 1.28
C ILE A 123 7.84 3.31 1.35
N LEU A 124 7.24 3.59 2.52
CA LEU A 124 6.15 4.56 2.61
C LEU A 124 6.58 6.00 2.83
N ARG A 125 7.74 6.24 3.44
CA ARG A 125 8.15 7.60 3.78
C ARG A 125 8.36 8.46 2.53
N GLY A 126 7.67 9.59 2.48
CA GLY A 126 7.73 10.54 1.36
C GLY A 126 9.12 11.16 1.11
N GLY A 127 10.02 11.12 2.11
CA GLY A 127 11.41 11.51 1.96
C GLY A 127 12.24 10.56 1.08
N ASN A 128 11.82 9.31 0.95
CA ASN A 128 12.48 8.31 0.11
C ASN A 128 12.06 8.39 -1.38
N ALA A 129 11.08 9.22 -1.70
CA ALA A 129 10.59 9.51 -3.05
C ALA A 129 10.23 8.25 -3.90
N HIS A 130 9.72 7.20 -3.25
CA HIS A 130 9.29 5.98 -3.94
C HIS A 130 8.01 6.19 -4.74
N GLU A 131 8.09 5.90 -6.02
CA GLU A 131 7.01 6.11 -6.97
C GLU A 131 5.84 5.14 -6.77
N LYS A 132 4.64 5.66 -6.94
CA LYS A 132 3.39 4.91 -7.00
C LYS A 132 2.60 5.41 -8.20
N GLU A 133 2.19 4.49 -9.06
CA GLU A 133 1.45 4.81 -10.29
C GLU A 133 0.00 4.38 -10.17
N TYR A 134 -0.88 5.25 -10.66
CA TYR A 134 -2.32 5.06 -10.60
C TYR A 134 -2.94 5.26 -11.98
N ALA A 135 -3.87 4.38 -12.35
CA ALA A 135 -4.82 4.58 -13.43
C ALA A 135 -6.07 5.23 -12.85
N VAL A 136 -6.49 6.34 -13.42
CA VAL A 136 -7.57 7.20 -12.93
C VAL A 136 -8.61 7.38 -14.01
N ALA A 137 -9.90 7.22 -13.67
CA ALA A 137 -11.02 7.61 -14.50
C ALA A 137 -11.76 8.77 -13.83
N VAL A 138 -12.15 9.76 -14.62
CA VAL A 138 -12.82 11.00 -14.17
C VAL A 138 -14.11 11.24 -14.93
N ASN A 139 -14.94 12.13 -14.40
CA ASN A 139 -16.27 12.46 -14.95
C ASN A 139 -16.24 13.38 -16.19
N HIS A 140 -15.18 14.16 -16.38
CA HIS A 140 -15.01 15.06 -17.50
C HIS A 140 -13.88 14.62 -18.45
N PRO A 141 -13.89 15.01 -19.73
CA PRO A 141 -12.81 14.74 -20.65
C PRO A 141 -11.48 15.30 -20.14
N VAL A 142 -10.43 14.48 -20.16
CA VAL A 142 -9.08 14.87 -19.77
C VAL A 142 -8.50 15.80 -20.84
N THR A 143 -8.20 17.05 -20.45
CA THR A 143 -7.58 18.07 -21.29
C THR A 143 -6.07 18.17 -21.02
N GLU A 144 -5.32 18.76 -21.95
CA GLU A 144 -3.88 19.03 -21.76
C GLU A 144 -3.65 20.03 -20.62
N GLU A 145 -4.52 21.03 -20.48
CA GLU A 145 -4.43 22.01 -19.40
C GLU A 145 -4.62 21.37 -18.02
N PHE A 146 -5.62 20.48 -17.89
CA PHE A 146 -5.80 19.69 -16.65
C PHE A 146 -4.56 18.89 -16.31
N LEU A 147 -3.96 18.19 -17.28
CA LEU A 147 -2.75 17.39 -17.04
C LEU A 147 -1.55 18.25 -16.66
N LYS A 148 -1.39 19.41 -17.30
CA LYS A 148 -0.34 20.38 -16.97
C LYS A 148 -0.44 20.84 -15.52
N GLN A 149 -1.63 21.29 -15.09
CA GLN A 149 -1.88 21.71 -13.70
C GLN A 149 -1.63 20.56 -12.70
N MET A 150 -2.09 19.34 -13.03
CA MET A 150 -1.81 18.16 -12.21
C MET A 150 -0.32 17.88 -12.06
N CYS A 151 0.48 18.08 -13.13
CA CYS A 151 1.92 17.83 -13.12
C CYS A 151 2.71 18.90 -12.36
N GLU A 152 2.32 20.16 -12.46
CA GLU A 152 2.99 21.30 -11.81
C GLU A 152 2.77 21.30 -10.28
N GLY A 153 1.70 20.66 -9.83
CA GLY A 153 1.28 20.60 -8.43
C GLY A 153 0.03 21.44 -8.17
N VAL A 154 -0.88 20.86 -7.39
CA VAL A 154 -2.21 21.42 -7.11
C VAL A 154 -2.29 21.87 -5.67
N ARG A 155 -2.83 23.06 -5.43
CA ARG A 155 -3.17 23.55 -4.08
C ARG A 155 -4.37 22.75 -3.56
N ILE A 156 -4.23 22.15 -2.38
CA ILE A 156 -5.30 21.42 -1.68
C ILE A 156 -5.66 22.26 -0.44
N GLU A 157 -6.77 23.02 -0.55
CA GLU A 157 -7.18 23.98 0.47
C GLU A 157 -7.42 23.33 1.84
N ASP A 158 -8.15 22.23 1.88
CA ASP A 158 -8.52 21.52 3.11
C ASP A 158 -7.34 20.82 3.82
N LEU A 159 -6.16 20.78 3.22
CA LEU A 159 -4.92 20.31 3.83
C LEU A 159 -3.88 21.44 3.99
N ASP A 160 -4.20 22.62 3.51
CA ASP A 160 -3.27 23.79 3.47
C ASP A 160 -1.90 23.44 2.87
N VAL A 161 -1.90 22.69 1.75
CA VAL A 161 -0.66 22.22 1.11
C VAL A 161 -0.75 22.26 -0.40
N THR A 162 0.34 22.62 -1.08
CA THR A 162 0.51 22.39 -2.52
C THR A 162 1.22 21.05 -2.73
N THR A 163 0.69 20.22 -3.63
CA THR A 163 1.29 18.91 -3.92
C THR A 163 2.62 19.07 -4.63
N LYS A 164 3.49 18.08 -4.49
CA LYS A 164 4.75 18.06 -5.25
C LYS A 164 4.47 17.88 -6.74
N PRO A 165 5.31 18.41 -7.63
CA PRO A 165 5.28 18.11 -9.05
C PRO A 165 5.28 16.59 -9.28
N CYS A 166 4.56 16.17 -10.30
CA CYS A 166 4.41 14.76 -10.63
C CYS A 166 4.38 14.54 -12.14
N ARG A 167 4.25 13.28 -12.58
CA ARG A 167 4.05 12.93 -13.98
C ARG A 167 2.63 12.43 -14.18
N ALA A 168 1.94 12.95 -15.19
CA ALA A 168 0.64 12.44 -15.60
C ALA A 168 0.53 12.46 -17.13
N TRP A 169 -0.22 11.51 -17.69
CA TRP A 169 -0.46 11.43 -19.13
C TRP A 169 -1.83 10.84 -19.44
N LYS A 170 -2.41 11.29 -20.51
CA LYS A 170 -3.71 10.82 -21.01
C LYS A 170 -3.63 9.39 -21.52
N THR A 171 -4.62 8.57 -21.21
CA THR A 171 -4.74 7.19 -21.69
C THR A 171 -6.08 6.93 -22.41
N GLY A 172 -7.00 7.86 -22.33
CA GLY A 172 -8.30 7.83 -22.99
C GLY A 172 -9.05 9.13 -22.78
N SER A 173 -10.25 9.28 -23.33
CA SER A 173 -11.02 10.51 -23.22
C SER A 173 -11.22 10.96 -21.76
N HIS A 174 -11.58 10.05 -20.87
CA HIS A 174 -11.86 10.31 -19.45
C HIS A 174 -10.87 9.60 -18.53
N THR A 175 -9.71 9.17 -19.04
CA THR A 175 -8.74 8.40 -18.27
C THR A 175 -7.34 8.94 -18.44
N PHE A 176 -6.57 8.88 -17.34
CA PHE A 176 -5.17 9.25 -17.32
C PHE A 176 -4.39 8.38 -16.33
N HIS A 177 -3.09 8.33 -16.47
CA HIS A 177 -2.17 7.80 -15.46
C HIS A 177 -1.49 8.94 -14.72
N ILE A 178 -1.16 8.69 -13.45
CA ILE A 178 -0.40 9.62 -12.61
C ILE A 178 0.60 8.87 -11.76
N VAL A 179 1.83 9.40 -11.65
CA VAL A 179 2.90 8.86 -10.82
C VAL A 179 3.24 9.83 -9.70
N LEU A 180 3.06 9.39 -8.47
CA LEU A 180 3.29 10.18 -7.26
C LEU A 180 4.44 9.62 -6.42
N THR A 181 5.24 10.49 -5.83
CA THR A 181 6.28 10.14 -4.84
C THR A 181 5.86 10.44 -3.40
N GLN A 182 4.76 11.15 -3.20
CA GLN A 182 4.16 11.45 -1.90
C GLN A 182 2.82 10.73 -1.73
N GLY A 183 2.24 10.75 -0.53
CA GLY A 183 0.97 10.11 -0.24
C GLY A 183 0.20 10.90 0.82
N LEU A 184 -0.45 12.00 0.42
CA LEU A 184 -1.39 12.72 1.28
C LEU A 184 -2.72 11.97 1.34
N ASN A 185 -3.50 12.24 2.39
CA ASN A 185 -4.83 11.65 2.52
C ASN A 185 -5.68 11.98 1.29
N ARG A 186 -6.14 10.93 0.58
CA ARG A 186 -6.99 11.01 -0.63
C ARG A 186 -6.44 11.98 -1.70
N GLN A 187 -5.11 12.05 -1.84
CA GLN A 187 -4.42 13.08 -2.63
C GLN A 187 -4.97 13.25 -4.03
N ILE A 188 -5.04 12.20 -4.86
CA ILE A 188 -5.49 12.28 -6.25
C ILE A 188 -6.94 12.79 -6.34
N ARG A 189 -7.83 12.32 -5.45
CA ARG A 189 -9.23 12.77 -5.41
C ARG A 189 -9.35 14.24 -5.03
N ARG A 190 -8.47 14.74 -4.15
CA ARG A 190 -8.44 16.16 -3.76
C ARG A 190 -7.85 17.03 -4.86
N MET A 191 -6.76 16.58 -5.51
CA MET A 191 -6.18 17.26 -6.67
C MET A 191 -7.21 17.41 -7.80
N CYS A 192 -7.90 16.32 -8.15
CA CYS A 192 -8.95 16.36 -9.18
C CYS A 192 -10.09 17.32 -8.78
N ARG A 193 -10.55 17.26 -7.52
CA ARG A 193 -11.62 18.16 -7.04
C ARG A 193 -11.21 19.64 -7.10
N ALA A 194 -9.98 19.98 -6.77
CA ALA A 194 -9.47 21.34 -6.84
C ALA A 194 -9.40 21.90 -8.28
N LEU A 195 -9.53 21.02 -9.29
CA LEU A 195 -9.60 21.33 -10.71
C LEU A 195 -10.99 21.03 -11.31
N ASP A 196 -12.03 20.94 -10.48
CA ASP A 196 -13.42 20.65 -10.86
C ASP A 196 -13.67 19.29 -11.53
N TYR A 197 -12.79 18.30 -11.26
CA TYR A 197 -12.95 16.92 -11.71
C TYR A 197 -13.32 16.00 -10.55
N HIS A 198 -14.14 14.96 -10.84
CA HIS A 198 -14.48 13.91 -9.89
C HIS A 198 -13.88 12.56 -10.31
N VAL A 199 -13.17 11.90 -9.39
CA VAL A 199 -12.59 10.59 -9.65
C VAL A 199 -13.67 9.51 -9.56
N MET A 200 -13.98 8.88 -10.68
CA MET A 200 -14.93 7.78 -10.82
C MET A 200 -14.29 6.43 -10.48
N ASN A 201 -13.06 6.20 -10.94
CA ASN A 201 -12.28 5.03 -10.60
C ASN A 201 -10.82 5.39 -10.28
N LEU A 202 -10.25 4.72 -9.27
CA LEU A 202 -8.86 4.87 -8.86
C LEU A 202 -8.25 3.50 -8.61
N LYS A 203 -7.29 3.12 -9.45
CA LYS A 203 -6.61 1.84 -9.38
C LYS A 203 -5.10 2.06 -9.30
N ARG A 204 -4.46 1.59 -8.21
CA ARG A 204 -3.00 1.60 -8.15
C ARG A 204 -2.45 0.43 -8.95
N VAL A 205 -1.63 0.71 -9.96
CA VAL A 205 -1.10 -0.29 -10.90
C VAL A 205 0.36 -0.64 -10.64
N ARG A 206 1.12 0.25 -9.98
CA ARG A 206 2.54 0.04 -9.67
C ARG A 206 2.95 0.67 -8.34
N ILE A 207 3.87 0.01 -7.64
CA ILE A 207 4.65 0.55 -6.50
C ILE A 207 6.11 0.22 -6.78
N MET A 208 6.96 1.22 -6.94
CA MET A 208 8.38 1.05 -7.25
C MET A 208 8.57 0.14 -8.47
N ASN A 209 9.26 -1.01 -8.32
CA ASN A 209 9.44 -2.04 -9.34
C ASN A 209 8.27 -3.03 -9.45
N LEU A 210 7.36 -3.04 -8.49
CA LEU A 210 6.27 -4.01 -8.42
C LEU A 210 5.10 -3.55 -9.29
N GLN A 211 4.64 -4.41 -10.18
CA GLN A 211 3.50 -4.16 -11.06
C GLN A 211 2.33 -5.10 -10.75
N LEU A 212 1.12 -4.58 -10.87
CA LEU A 212 -0.10 -5.38 -10.70
C LEU A 212 -0.21 -6.48 -11.76
N GLY A 213 0.17 -6.17 -12.99
CA GLY A 213 0.11 -7.10 -14.12
C GLY A 213 -1.32 -7.59 -14.38
N THR A 214 -1.43 -8.90 -14.64
CA THR A 214 -2.68 -9.60 -14.95
C THR A 214 -3.43 -10.16 -13.74
N LEU A 215 -2.96 -9.84 -12.52
CA LEU A 215 -3.58 -10.32 -11.29
C LEU A 215 -5.04 -9.84 -11.21
N LYS A 216 -5.98 -10.78 -11.08
CA LYS A 216 -7.42 -10.46 -11.04
C LYS A 216 -7.79 -9.81 -9.72
N ARG A 217 -8.93 -9.12 -9.69
CA ARG A 217 -9.46 -8.48 -8.48
C ARG A 217 -9.70 -9.53 -7.37
N GLY A 218 -9.19 -9.26 -6.17
CA GLY A 218 -9.27 -10.16 -5.01
C GLY A 218 -8.19 -11.26 -4.98
N GLU A 219 -7.42 -11.43 -6.05
CA GLU A 219 -6.31 -12.39 -6.07
C GLU A 219 -5.05 -11.79 -5.43
N TYR A 220 -4.17 -12.67 -4.96
CA TYR A 220 -2.84 -12.33 -4.50
C TYR A 220 -1.81 -13.33 -5.01
N ARG A 221 -0.56 -12.91 -5.02
CA ARG A 221 0.60 -13.77 -5.28
C ARG A 221 1.81 -13.33 -4.45
N GLU A 222 2.73 -14.23 -4.24
CA GLU A 222 4.04 -13.90 -3.70
C GLU A 222 4.88 -13.10 -4.71
N LEU A 223 5.82 -12.30 -4.22
CA LEU A 223 6.84 -11.70 -5.06
C LEU A 223 7.75 -12.80 -5.62
N THR A 224 8.16 -12.62 -6.88
CA THR A 224 9.26 -13.42 -7.41
C THR A 224 10.58 -13.03 -6.75
N GLU A 225 11.57 -13.91 -6.75
CA GLU A 225 12.92 -13.62 -6.20
C GLU A 225 13.52 -12.37 -6.82
N LYS A 226 13.32 -12.17 -8.12
CA LYS A 226 13.78 -10.97 -8.85
C LYS A 226 13.07 -9.71 -8.35
N GLU A 227 11.74 -9.73 -8.22
CA GLU A 227 10.96 -8.59 -7.71
C GLU A 227 11.40 -8.22 -6.29
N LEU A 228 11.60 -9.24 -5.44
CA LEU A 228 12.05 -9.05 -4.06
C LEU A 228 13.48 -8.50 -4.01
N GLY A 229 14.41 -9.05 -4.79
CA GLY A 229 15.79 -8.59 -4.86
C GLY A 229 15.89 -7.14 -5.37
N ASP A 230 15.11 -6.78 -6.40
CA ASP A 230 15.04 -5.42 -6.93
C ASP A 230 14.43 -4.46 -5.88
N LEU A 231 13.36 -4.86 -5.19
CA LEU A 231 12.75 -4.09 -4.11
C LEU A 231 13.74 -3.83 -2.98
N MET A 232 14.45 -4.86 -2.51
CA MET A 232 15.44 -4.73 -1.43
C MET A 232 16.56 -3.76 -1.80
N ARG A 233 17.11 -3.84 -3.01
CA ARG A 233 18.12 -2.89 -3.51
C ARG A 233 17.60 -1.45 -3.56
N MET A 234 16.36 -1.25 -4.00
CA MET A 234 15.75 0.09 -4.05
C MET A 234 15.53 0.70 -2.68
N VAL A 235 15.28 -0.09 -1.64
CA VAL A 235 15.06 0.40 -0.27
C VAL A 235 16.32 0.41 0.59
N GLU A 236 17.44 -0.11 0.12
CA GLU A 236 18.69 -0.17 0.86
C GLU A 236 19.17 1.22 1.28
N GLY A 237 19.12 2.20 0.38
CA GLY A 237 19.43 3.60 0.66
C GLY A 237 18.32 4.40 1.35
N SER A 238 17.18 3.74 1.69
CA SER A 238 16.03 4.41 2.28
C SER A 238 16.14 4.49 3.80
N THR A 239 15.70 5.61 4.37
CA THR A 239 15.73 5.84 5.81
C THR A 239 14.39 5.54 6.48
N ASN A 240 14.45 5.02 7.72
CA ASN A 240 13.31 4.91 8.62
C ASN A 240 13.06 6.19 9.45
N LEU A 241 13.92 7.20 9.31
CA LEU A 241 13.80 8.45 10.06
C LEU A 241 12.67 9.33 9.52
N PRO A 242 12.00 10.13 10.37
CA PRO A 242 11.09 11.18 9.93
C PRO A 242 11.78 12.13 8.94
N ALA A 243 11.03 12.68 7.97
CA ALA A 243 11.58 13.54 6.93
C ALA A 243 12.40 14.72 7.48
N ARG A 244 11.97 15.31 8.61
CA ARG A 244 12.70 16.41 9.28
C ARG A 244 14.06 15.98 9.84
N GLU A 245 14.13 14.78 10.40
CA GLU A 245 15.37 14.21 10.94
C GLU A 245 16.30 13.71 9.83
N ALA A 246 15.73 13.10 8.81
CA ALA A 246 16.47 12.66 7.62
C ALA A 246 17.11 13.86 6.88
N ALA A 247 16.41 15.00 6.83
CA ALA A 247 16.94 16.24 6.26
C ALA A 247 18.15 16.76 7.05
N LYS A 248 18.07 16.76 8.38
CA LYS A 248 19.17 17.19 9.26
C LYS A 248 20.44 16.34 9.10
N LEU A 249 20.28 15.07 8.74
CA LEU A 249 21.37 14.11 8.54
C LEU A 249 21.86 14.02 7.10
N GLY A 250 21.38 14.88 6.17
CA GLY A 250 21.76 14.84 4.76
C GLY A 250 21.32 13.57 4.02
N LYS A 251 20.42 12.78 4.61
CA LYS A 251 19.97 11.47 4.08
C LYS A 251 18.73 11.58 3.17
N ILE A 252 18.27 12.76 2.81
CA ILE A 252 17.24 12.94 1.80
C ILE A 252 17.91 12.88 0.44
N VAL A 253 17.62 11.86 -0.33
CA VAL A 253 18.01 11.76 -1.74
C VAL A 253 17.12 12.72 -2.51
N ASP A 254 17.70 13.81 -3.02
CA ASP A 254 17.04 14.70 -3.97
C ASP A 254 16.81 13.91 -5.28
N PRO A 255 15.55 13.68 -5.68
CA PRO A 255 15.26 12.93 -6.90
C PRO A 255 15.85 13.55 -8.16
N ALA A 256 16.07 14.87 -8.18
CA ALA A 256 16.69 15.59 -9.29
C ALA A 256 18.20 15.27 -9.49
N LYS A 257 18.86 14.71 -8.48
CA LYS A 257 20.28 14.32 -8.57
C LYS A 257 20.51 12.90 -9.11
N ARG A 258 19.49 12.07 -9.24
CA ARG A 258 19.65 10.69 -9.78
C ARG A 258 19.83 10.62 -11.29
N GLU A 259 19.52 11.66 -12.04
CA GLU A 259 19.62 11.65 -13.52
C GLU A 259 20.94 12.22 -14.09
N ARG A 260 21.87 12.69 -13.27
CA ARG A 260 23.18 13.11 -13.76
C ARG A 260 24.22 12.02 -13.61
N LYS A 261 24.27 11.09 -14.59
CA LYS A 261 25.52 10.33 -14.87
C LYS A 261 26.57 11.35 -15.30
N PRO A 262 27.81 11.30 -14.79
CA PRO A 262 28.86 12.17 -15.28
C PRO A 262 29.14 11.79 -16.74
N GLY A 263 28.86 12.73 -17.64
CA GLY A 263 29.19 12.62 -19.05
C GLY A 263 30.69 12.57 -19.22
N SER A 264 31.15 11.62 -19.97
CA SER A 264 32.52 11.54 -20.48
C SER A 264 32.86 12.82 -21.27
N SER A 265 33.96 13.44 -20.87
CA SER A 265 34.55 14.61 -21.49
C SER A 265 34.84 14.41 -22.99
N GLY A 266 34.63 15.48 -23.74
CA GLY A 266 34.59 15.62 -25.15
C GLY A 266 35.78 15.18 -25.96
N HIS A 267 35.47 14.94 -27.22
CA HIS A 267 36.43 15.16 -28.31
C HIS A 267 35.70 15.92 -29.41
N GLN A 268 36.26 17.10 -29.75
CA GLN A 268 35.84 17.91 -30.90
C GLN A 268 36.32 17.24 -32.18
N GLY A 269 35.44 17.02 -33.15
CA GLY A 269 35.78 16.59 -34.52
C GLY A 269 34.75 17.14 -35.51
N LYS A 270 35.21 17.90 -36.47
CA LYS A 270 34.49 18.64 -37.52
C LYS A 270 33.73 17.74 -38.52
N PRO A 271 32.81 18.30 -39.33
CA PRO A 271 31.78 17.59 -40.05
C PRO A 271 32.22 17.13 -41.44
N GLY A 272 31.79 15.94 -41.84
CA GLY A 272 31.91 15.42 -43.19
C GLY A 272 30.62 14.67 -43.54
N GLY A 273 29.88 15.23 -44.49
CA GLY A 273 28.63 14.63 -44.97
C GLY A 273 28.83 13.39 -45.82
N ARG A 274 27.84 12.52 -45.81
CA ARG A 274 27.38 11.70 -46.96
C ARG A 274 26.02 11.03 -46.68
N LYS A 275 25.26 10.99 -47.74
CA LYS A 275 23.86 10.53 -47.85
C LYS A 275 23.70 8.98 -47.81
N PRO A 276 22.45 8.49 -47.84
CA PRO A 276 22.00 7.28 -47.20
C PRO A 276 22.03 6.04 -48.10
N SER A 277 22.04 4.86 -47.50
CA SER A 277 21.70 3.61 -48.20
C SER A 277 20.77 2.78 -47.31
N ASP A 278 19.61 2.49 -47.84
CA ASP A 278 18.63 1.52 -47.38
C ASP A 278 19.23 0.15 -47.18
N LYS A 279 18.87 -0.52 -46.08
CA LYS A 279 18.72 -1.98 -46.06
C LYS A 279 17.78 -2.41 -44.94
N ASN A 280 16.69 -3.03 -45.37
CA ASN A 280 15.75 -3.83 -44.61
C ASN A 280 16.46 -4.80 -43.66
N ASN A 281 15.99 -4.86 -42.41
CA ASN A 281 16.25 -6.03 -41.61
C ASN A 281 14.96 -6.34 -40.78
N GLU A 282 14.35 -7.45 -41.17
CA GLU A 282 13.16 -8.00 -40.52
C GLU A 282 13.50 -8.46 -39.11
N GLY A 283 12.86 -7.85 -38.12
CA GLY A 283 13.01 -8.19 -36.73
C GLY A 283 12.18 -9.42 -36.34
N LYS A 284 12.86 -10.45 -35.84
CA LYS A 284 12.23 -11.62 -35.19
C LYS A 284 11.54 -11.20 -33.89
N PRO A 285 10.41 -11.84 -33.50
CA PRO A 285 9.70 -11.52 -32.30
C PRO A 285 10.46 -11.91 -31.04
N PHE A 286 10.48 -11.01 -30.08
CA PHE A 286 11.10 -11.21 -28.76
C PHE A 286 10.16 -12.06 -27.90
N GLU A 287 10.51 -13.30 -27.61
CA GLU A 287 9.79 -14.16 -26.64
C GLU A 287 9.88 -13.57 -25.23
N LYS A 288 8.76 -13.15 -24.69
CA LYS A 288 8.60 -12.79 -23.27
C LYS A 288 8.61 -14.07 -22.44
N LYS A 289 9.72 -14.38 -21.80
CA LYS A 289 9.74 -15.34 -20.69
C LYS A 289 9.00 -14.75 -19.51
N THR A 290 7.77 -15.15 -19.32
CA THR A 290 6.96 -14.85 -18.14
C THR A 290 7.42 -15.75 -16.99
N GLY A 291 8.04 -15.17 -15.97
CA GLY A 291 8.31 -15.87 -14.73
C GLY A 291 6.98 -16.26 -14.04
N THR A 292 6.75 -17.55 -13.89
CA THR A 292 5.55 -18.11 -13.29
C THR A 292 5.65 -18.04 -11.76
N GLY A 293 5.26 -16.92 -11.17
CA GLY A 293 4.92 -16.87 -9.75
C GLY A 293 3.60 -17.62 -9.50
N LYS A 294 3.51 -18.38 -8.42
CA LYS A 294 2.25 -19.05 -8.04
C LYS A 294 1.17 -18.00 -7.77
N ILE A 295 0.06 -18.09 -8.49
CA ILE A 295 -1.11 -17.22 -8.30
C ILE A 295 -2.07 -17.95 -7.36
N TRP A 296 -2.40 -17.33 -6.23
CA TRP A 296 -3.39 -17.85 -5.29
C TRP A 296 -4.69 -17.08 -5.43
N ARG A 297 -5.80 -17.82 -5.42
CA ARG A 297 -7.14 -17.25 -5.44
C ARG A 297 -7.72 -17.37 -4.05
N ASN A 298 -8.33 -16.31 -3.58
CA ASN A 298 -9.08 -16.35 -2.34
C ASN A 298 -10.42 -17.06 -2.60
N VAL A 299 -10.41 -18.40 -2.52
CA VAL A 299 -11.61 -19.24 -2.60
C VAL A 299 -12.05 -19.48 -1.17
N ARG A 300 -13.23 -18.97 -0.79
CA ARG A 300 -13.85 -19.36 0.48
C ARG A 300 -14.10 -20.87 0.44
N GLN A 301 -13.87 -21.56 1.56
CA GLN A 301 -13.96 -23.02 1.67
C GLN A 301 -15.35 -23.62 1.33
N ASP A 302 -16.35 -22.78 1.15
CA ASP A 302 -17.76 -23.16 0.93
C ASP A 302 -18.13 -23.37 -0.54
N GLY A 303 -17.20 -23.29 -1.48
CA GLY A 303 -17.40 -23.69 -2.88
C GLY A 303 -18.46 -22.91 -3.67
N GLU A 304 -19.18 -21.97 -3.10
CA GLU A 304 -20.22 -21.19 -3.77
C GLU A 304 -19.71 -19.82 -4.21
N ILE A 305 -19.57 -19.65 -5.52
CA ILE A 305 -19.42 -18.33 -6.15
C ILE A 305 -20.79 -17.66 -6.07
N LYS A 306 -20.99 -16.72 -5.14
CA LYS A 306 -22.19 -15.88 -5.18
C LYS A 306 -22.20 -15.07 -6.47
N PRO A 307 -23.30 -15.14 -7.26
CA PRO A 307 -23.41 -14.35 -8.48
C PRO A 307 -23.40 -12.84 -8.12
N GLU A 308 -22.71 -12.07 -8.95
CA GLU A 308 -22.74 -10.60 -8.88
C GLU A 308 -24.19 -10.11 -8.82
N LYS A 309 -24.56 -9.44 -7.74
CA LYS A 309 -25.82 -8.67 -7.72
C LYS A 309 -25.70 -7.57 -8.78
N LYS A 310 -26.51 -7.67 -9.81
CA LYS A 310 -26.70 -6.63 -10.82
C LYS A 310 -26.94 -5.30 -10.12
N ALA A 311 -26.25 -4.26 -10.58
CA ALA A 311 -26.47 -2.89 -10.13
C ALA A 311 -27.96 -2.55 -10.26
N PRO A 312 -28.57 -1.87 -9.28
CA PRO A 312 -29.96 -1.42 -9.43
C PRO A 312 -30.06 -0.40 -10.55
N ALA A 313 -31.09 -0.57 -11.39
CA ALA A 313 -31.49 0.40 -12.39
C ALA A 313 -31.82 1.76 -11.73
N SER A 314 -31.70 2.82 -12.52
CA SER A 314 -31.91 4.21 -12.17
C SER A 314 -33.17 4.50 -11.33
N PRO A 315 -33.14 5.52 -10.45
CA PRO A 315 -34.22 5.81 -9.53
C PRO A 315 -35.35 6.61 -10.19
N GLU A 316 -36.47 5.99 -10.45
CA GLU A 316 -37.73 6.69 -10.58
C GLU A 316 -38.68 6.28 -9.45
N SER A 317 -39.28 7.31 -8.83
CA SER A 317 -40.38 7.25 -7.84
C SER A 317 -40.04 6.84 -6.41
N TRP A 318 -39.46 7.78 -5.62
CA TRP A 318 -39.58 7.77 -4.17
C TRP A 318 -40.78 8.61 -3.73
N LYS A 319 -41.80 7.99 -3.09
CA LYS A 319 -42.86 8.70 -2.34
C LYS A 319 -42.67 8.42 -0.84
N PRO A 320 -42.72 9.46 0.04
CA PRO A 320 -42.53 9.25 1.46
C PRO A 320 -43.83 8.71 2.11
N GLY A 321 -43.72 7.54 2.74
CA GLY A 321 -44.75 6.98 3.63
C GLY A 321 -44.47 7.36 5.07
N ALA A 322 -45.54 7.68 5.85
CA ALA A 322 -45.51 8.10 7.24
C ALA A 322 -44.95 7.06 8.20
N PRO A 323 -44.39 7.45 9.36
CA PRO A 323 -43.74 6.54 10.30
C PRO A 323 -44.77 5.82 11.18
N GLU A 324 -44.75 4.49 11.22
CA GLU A 324 -45.41 3.67 12.21
C GLU A 324 -44.68 3.73 13.57
N ARG A 325 -45.45 4.07 14.62
CA ARG A 325 -44.99 3.98 16.01
C ARG A 325 -44.95 2.51 16.45
N LYS A 326 -43.81 2.02 16.87
CA LYS A 326 -43.70 0.79 17.65
C LYS A 326 -43.56 1.10 19.12
N GLU A 327 -44.53 0.59 19.90
CA GLU A 327 -44.59 0.70 21.35
C GLU A 327 -43.48 -0.10 22.05
N HIS A 328 -42.79 0.55 22.98
CA HIS A 328 -41.84 -0.11 23.87
C HIS A 328 -42.56 -0.75 25.05
N LYS A 329 -42.48 -2.07 25.20
CA LYS A 329 -42.85 -2.79 26.40
C LYS A 329 -41.75 -2.65 27.45
N ILE A 330 -42.11 -1.98 28.56
CA ILE A 330 -41.28 -1.86 29.76
C ILE A 330 -41.48 -3.13 30.61
N TRP A 331 -40.39 -3.84 30.91
CA TRP A 331 -40.37 -4.92 31.89
C TRP A 331 -39.93 -4.38 33.23
N THR A 332 -40.86 -4.31 34.19
CA THR A 332 -40.56 -4.05 35.61
C THR A 332 -40.34 -5.38 36.33
N THR A 333 -39.15 -5.56 36.88
CA THR A 333 -38.87 -6.64 37.83
C THR A 333 -39.40 -6.26 39.20
N ARG A 334 -40.39 -7.03 39.71
CA ARG A 334 -40.85 -7.00 41.11
C ARG A 334 -39.88 -7.86 41.93
N SER A 335 -39.27 -7.25 42.94
CA SER A 335 -38.62 -7.92 44.05
C SER A 335 -39.67 -8.53 44.99
N ARG A 336 -39.47 -9.76 45.42
CA ARG A 336 -40.08 -10.36 46.60
C ARG A 336 -39.05 -11.19 47.34
N GLY A 337 -38.98 -10.89 48.64
CA GLY A 337 -38.75 -11.79 49.72
C GLY A 337 -37.32 -12.04 50.13
#